data_d22364d431226fa2eb9cffa04de4ed30
#
_entry.id   d22364d431226fa2eb9cffa04de4ed30
#
_cell.length_a   1.000
_cell.length_b   1.000
_cell.length_c   1.000
_cell.angle_alpha   90.00
_cell.angle_beta   90.00
_cell.angle_gamma   90.00
#
_symmetry.space_group_name_H-M   'P 1'
#
loop_
_entity.id
_entity.type
_entity.pdbx_description
1 polymer ?
#
loop_
_entity_poly.entity_id
_entity_poly.type
_entity_poly.pdbx_seq_one_letter_code
_entity_poly.pdbx_strand_id
1 'polypeptide(L)'
;MDRLLSPFFGKFARSFMDDIGIYSDRKSHVEKLDQIFAKVDGDGGQLNPDKCKIAHTKVILDGHEVSANGIAPDPAKVESLLLMDAPTSTKQLMSFVQKVRYLSRSFQMLVEYLQPLQRASMRDPFVWGKLEQDAFEEVKGKLSTLPILMPPCWDQPFYISLSVGMEGVGAVLIQKDTKQSYMCPIYY
;
A
#
# COMPACT_ATOMS: atom_id res chain seq x y z
N MET A 1 8.23 -20.53 2.30
CA MET A 1 8.53 -19.72 1.11
C MET A 1 9.83 -18.94 1.26
N ASP A 2 10.03 -18.13 2.31
CA ASP A 2 11.24 -17.30 2.49
C ASP A 2 12.56 -18.06 2.45
N ARG A 3 12.62 -19.21 3.12
CA ARG A 3 13.84 -20.05 3.15
C ARG A 3 14.18 -20.61 1.75
N LEU A 4 13.15 -20.94 0.99
CA LEU A 4 13.29 -21.49 -0.36
C LEU A 4 13.85 -20.44 -1.34
N LEU A 5 13.34 -19.22 -1.28
CA LEU A 5 13.66 -18.14 -2.20
C LEU A 5 14.77 -17.20 -1.70
N SER A 6 15.34 -17.46 -0.51
CA SER A 6 16.39 -16.62 0.09
C SER A 6 17.57 -16.30 -0.85
N PRO A 7 18.04 -17.18 -1.76
CA PRO A 7 19.13 -16.86 -2.68
C PRO A 7 18.83 -15.73 -3.66
N PHE A 8 17.54 -15.45 -3.90
CA PHE A 8 17.06 -14.47 -4.87
C PHE A 8 16.57 -13.17 -4.23
N PHE A 9 16.44 -13.15 -2.89
CA PHE A 9 15.98 -11.96 -2.16
C PHE A 9 16.98 -10.81 -2.29
N GLY A 10 16.42 -9.61 -2.46
CA GLY A 10 17.19 -8.39 -2.67
C GLY A 10 17.84 -8.26 -4.06
N LYS A 11 17.77 -9.32 -4.90
CA LYS A 11 18.27 -9.32 -6.28
C LYS A 11 17.13 -9.08 -7.27
N PHE A 12 16.16 -10.00 -7.32
CA PHE A 12 15.05 -9.93 -8.27
C PHE A 12 13.77 -10.62 -7.79
N ALA A 13 13.75 -11.16 -6.59
CA ALA A 13 12.57 -11.80 -6.02
C ALA A 13 12.31 -11.32 -4.59
N ARG A 14 11.05 -11.39 -4.20
CA ARG A 14 10.56 -11.17 -2.86
C ARG A 14 9.39 -12.11 -2.61
N SER A 15 9.27 -12.62 -1.39
CA SER A 15 8.06 -13.33 -0.96
C SER A 15 7.36 -12.58 0.14
N PHE A 16 6.06 -12.75 0.17
CA PHE A 16 5.21 -12.33 1.27
C PHE A 16 4.19 -13.45 1.51
N MET A 17 4.35 -14.16 2.62
CA MET A 17 3.59 -15.39 2.91
C MET A 17 3.68 -16.39 1.74
N ASP A 18 2.57 -16.57 1.00
CA ASP A 18 2.47 -17.51 -0.12
C ASP A 18 2.68 -16.85 -1.49
N ASP A 19 2.71 -15.51 -1.53
CA ASP A 19 2.89 -14.76 -2.78
C ASP A 19 4.38 -14.58 -3.10
N ILE A 20 4.75 -14.78 -4.36
CA ILE A 20 6.09 -14.56 -4.90
C ILE A 20 6.05 -13.42 -5.89
N GLY A 21 6.74 -12.33 -5.59
CA GLY A 21 6.97 -11.22 -6.51
C GLY A 21 8.32 -11.36 -7.21
N ILE A 22 8.34 -11.39 -8.55
CA ILE A 22 9.54 -11.41 -9.38
C ILE A 22 9.60 -10.12 -10.16
N TYR A 23 10.69 -9.37 -10.03
CA TYR A 23 10.89 -8.10 -10.72
C TYR A 23 12.15 -8.15 -11.59
N SER A 24 12.01 -7.64 -12.80
CA SER A 24 13.07 -7.70 -13.78
C SER A 24 12.82 -6.73 -14.94
N ASP A 25 13.84 -6.46 -15.70
CA ASP A 25 13.68 -5.91 -17.04
C ASP A 25 13.14 -6.97 -18.01
N ARG A 26 12.65 -6.50 -19.16
CA ARG A 26 12.04 -7.36 -20.18
C ARG A 26 13.00 -8.43 -20.74
N LYS A 27 14.31 -8.14 -20.79
CA LYS A 27 15.30 -9.03 -21.41
C LYS A 27 15.65 -10.21 -20.50
N SER A 28 15.77 -9.95 -19.20
CA SER A 28 16.15 -10.95 -18.20
C SER A 28 14.98 -11.67 -17.53
N HIS A 29 13.72 -11.35 -17.93
CA HIS A 29 12.55 -11.84 -17.22
C HIS A 29 12.39 -13.35 -17.30
N VAL A 30 12.55 -13.93 -18.50
CA VAL A 30 12.41 -15.38 -18.73
C VAL A 30 13.47 -16.15 -17.94
N GLU A 31 14.72 -15.72 -18.00
CA GLU A 31 15.82 -16.35 -17.25
C GLU A 31 15.57 -16.35 -15.74
N LYS A 32 15.07 -15.24 -15.20
CA LYS A 32 14.74 -15.13 -13.77
C LYS A 32 13.55 -16.00 -13.38
N LEU A 33 12.55 -16.13 -14.25
CA LEU A 33 11.43 -17.05 -14.04
C LEU A 33 11.92 -18.50 -14.01
N ASP A 34 12.78 -18.90 -14.95
CA ASP A 34 13.33 -20.25 -15.00
C ASP A 34 14.10 -20.61 -13.73
N GLN A 35 14.88 -19.66 -13.19
CA GLN A 35 15.59 -19.86 -11.92
C GLN A 35 14.64 -20.09 -10.74
N ILE A 36 13.54 -19.32 -10.66
CA ILE A 36 12.53 -19.48 -9.61
C ILE A 36 11.78 -20.80 -9.77
N PHE A 37 11.35 -21.14 -10.99
CA PHE A 37 10.61 -22.36 -11.26
C PHE A 37 11.47 -23.60 -10.98
N ALA A 38 12.71 -23.61 -11.43
CA ALA A 38 13.66 -24.70 -11.13
C ALA A 38 13.87 -24.87 -9.62
N LYS A 39 13.94 -23.76 -8.87
CA LYS A 39 14.10 -23.81 -7.42
C LYS A 39 12.85 -24.34 -6.71
N VAL A 40 11.66 -23.88 -7.12
CA VAL A 40 10.38 -24.32 -6.56
C VAL A 40 10.16 -25.82 -6.83
N ASP A 41 10.39 -26.26 -8.07
CA ASP A 41 10.26 -27.67 -8.47
C ASP A 41 11.25 -28.56 -7.73
N GLY A 42 12.52 -28.15 -7.66
CA GLY A 42 13.58 -28.90 -6.95
C GLY A 42 13.33 -29.09 -5.46
N ASP A 43 12.59 -28.20 -4.83
CA ASP A 43 12.17 -28.30 -3.42
C ASP A 43 10.76 -28.92 -3.25
N GLY A 44 10.15 -29.46 -4.33
CA GLY A 44 8.84 -30.10 -4.32
C GLY A 44 7.66 -29.12 -4.15
N GLY A 45 7.88 -27.85 -4.45
CA GLY A 45 6.83 -26.82 -4.41
C GLY A 45 5.92 -26.90 -5.63
N GLN A 46 4.68 -26.44 -5.46
CA GLN A 46 3.71 -26.34 -6.55
C GLN A 46 3.18 -24.92 -6.66
N LEU A 47 3.11 -24.41 -7.87
CA LEU A 47 2.51 -23.11 -8.20
C LEU A 47 1.12 -23.34 -8.81
N ASN A 48 0.17 -22.47 -8.47
CA ASN A 48 -1.15 -22.49 -9.11
C ASN A 48 -1.10 -21.60 -10.37
N PRO A 49 -1.19 -22.20 -11.59
CA PRO A 49 -1.09 -21.44 -12.84
C PRO A 49 -2.18 -20.36 -12.98
N ASP A 50 -3.40 -20.63 -12.48
CA ASP A 50 -4.54 -19.70 -12.58
C ASP A 50 -4.34 -18.42 -11.75
N LYS A 51 -3.47 -18.48 -10.74
CA LYS A 51 -3.10 -17.34 -9.91
C LYS A 51 -1.81 -16.65 -10.35
N CYS A 52 -1.05 -17.26 -11.25
CA CYS A 52 0.20 -16.70 -11.74
C CYS A 52 -0.06 -15.57 -12.75
N LYS A 53 0.52 -14.40 -12.47
CA LYS A 53 0.51 -13.25 -13.38
C LYS A 53 1.91 -13.05 -13.93
N ILE A 54 2.15 -13.56 -15.15
CA ILE A 54 3.47 -13.55 -15.78
C ILE A 54 3.58 -12.43 -16.80
N ALA A 55 4.71 -11.73 -16.82
CA ALA A 55 5.04 -10.66 -17.76
C ALA A 55 4.07 -9.46 -17.73
N HIS A 56 3.50 -9.16 -16.56
CA HIS A 56 2.68 -7.98 -16.37
C HIS A 56 3.55 -6.77 -16.03
N THR A 57 3.16 -5.60 -16.55
CA THR A 57 3.80 -4.30 -16.21
C THR A 57 3.29 -3.71 -14.91
N LYS A 58 2.16 -4.23 -14.41
CA LYS A 58 1.53 -3.89 -13.14
C LYS A 58 0.96 -5.16 -12.50
N VAL A 59 1.15 -5.31 -11.22
CA VAL A 59 0.60 -6.42 -10.43
C VAL A 59 0.06 -5.93 -9.09
N ILE A 60 -0.98 -6.59 -8.61
CA ILE A 60 -1.40 -6.40 -7.21
C ILE A 60 -0.61 -7.38 -6.36
N LEU A 61 0.17 -6.86 -5.44
CA LEU A 61 0.96 -7.61 -4.48
C LEU A 61 0.70 -7.05 -3.08
N ASP A 62 0.31 -7.91 -2.16
CA ASP A 62 -0.03 -7.50 -0.79
C ASP A 62 -0.97 -6.27 -0.75
N GLY A 63 -2.01 -6.30 -1.59
CA GLY A 63 -3.03 -5.24 -1.66
C GLY A 63 -2.52 -3.87 -2.11
N HIS A 64 -1.42 -3.84 -2.85
CA HIS A 64 -0.89 -2.65 -3.50
C HIS A 64 -0.66 -2.92 -4.99
N GLU A 65 -0.97 -1.95 -5.83
CA GLU A 65 -0.56 -1.96 -7.23
C GLU A 65 0.92 -1.60 -7.31
N VAL A 66 1.74 -2.54 -7.76
CA VAL A 66 3.19 -2.36 -7.96
C VAL A 66 3.48 -2.26 -9.44
N SER A 67 4.22 -1.24 -9.84
CA SER A 67 4.62 -1.00 -11.23
C SER A 67 5.99 -0.31 -11.31
N ALA A 68 6.47 -0.07 -12.52
CA ALA A 68 7.68 0.74 -12.74
C ALA A 68 7.52 2.20 -12.29
N ASN A 69 6.28 2.70 -12.22
CA ASN A 69 5.99 4.07 -11.76
C ASN A 69 5.96 4.19 -10.23
N GLY A 70 5.96 3.08 -9.51
CA GLY A 70 5.91 3.05 -8.06
C GLY A 70 4.85 2.12 -7.49
N ILE A 71 4.50 2.39 -6.24
CA ILE A 71 3.53 1.63 -5.46
C ILE A 71 2.32 2.53 -5.19
N ALA A 72 1.14 2.04 -5.57
CA ALA A 72 -0.15 2.67 -5.28
C ALA A 72 -1.03 1.73 -4.46
N PRO A 73 -2.03 2.23 -3.77
CA PRO A 73 -3.08 1.38 -3.22
C PRO A 73 -3.77 0.56 -4.30
N ASP A 74 -4.23 -0.65 -3.94
CA ASP A 74 -5.07 -1.46 -4.84
C ASP A 74 -6.36 -0.68 -5.20
N PRO A 75 -6.59 -0.37 -6.48
CA PRO A 75 -7.76 0.38 -6.90
C PRO A 75 -9.09 -0.23 -6.45
N ALA A 76 -9.20 -1.55 -6.45
CA ALA A 76 -10.41 -2.24 -6.00
C ALA A 76 -10.68 -2.04 -4.49
N LYS A 77 -9.63 -1.97 -3.67
CA LYS A 77 -9.77 -1.66 -2.24
C LYS A 77 -10.19 -0.21 -2.03
N VAL A 78 -9.60 0.73 -2.77
CA VAL A 78 -9.98 2.14 -2.70
C VAL A 78 -11.44 2.32 -3.13
N GLU A 79 -11.84 1.74 -4.27
CA GLU A 79 -13.20 1.80 -4.77
C GLU A 79 -14.20 1.23 -3.76
N SER A 80 -13.87 0.08 -3.15
CA SER A 80 -14.73 -0.52 -2.11
C SER A 80 -14.96 0.39 -0.91
N LEU A 81 -13.98 1.22 -0.54
CA LEU A 81 -14.10 2.21 0.53
C LEU A 81 -14.94 3.42 0.10
N LEU A 82 -14.75 3.88 -1.15
CA LEU A 82 -15.51 5.01 -1.70
C LEU A 82 -17.01 4.68 -1.84
N LEU A 83 -17.34 3.43 -2.11
CA LEU A 83 -18.73 2.95 -2.24
C LEU A 83 -19.38 2.60 -0.88
N MET A 84 -18.64 2.65 0.23
CA MET A 84 -19.24 2.38 1.54
C MET A 84 -20.23 3.46 1.95
N ASP A 85 -21.40 3.04 2.44
CA ASP A 85 -22.37 3.92 3.08
C ASP A 85 -21.89 4.38 4.45
N ALA A 86 -22.51 5.46 4.96
CA ALA A 86 -22.24 5.93 6.30
C ALA A 86 -22.53 4.84 7.35
N PRO A 87 -21.60 4.61 8.30
CA PRO A 87 -21.78 3.56 9.31
C PRO A 87 -22.98 3.81 10.20
N THR A 88 -23.76 2.75 10.43
CA THR A 88 -24.93 2.77 11.35
C THR A 88 -24.62 2.12 12.69
N SER A 89 -23.40 1.63 12.89
CA SER A 89 -22.96 0.97 14.12
C SER A 89 -21.46 1.14 14.35
N THR A 90 -21.04 1.04 15.60
CA THR A 90 -19.62 1.02 16.00
C THR A 90 -18.82 -0.03 15.22
N LYS A 91 -19.40 -1.22 15.02
CA LYS A 91 -18.73 -2.31 14.27
C LYS A 91 -18.45 -1.92 12.82
N GLN A 92 -19.42 -1.31 12.15
CA GLN A 92 -19.24 -0.84 10.76
C GLN A 92 -18.21 0.28 10.69
N LEU A 93 -18.26 1.24 11.62
CA LEU A 93 -17.30 2.32 11.73
C LEU A 93 -15.88 1.79 11.94
N MET A 94 -15.70 0.87 12.88
CA MET A 94 -14.38 0.26 13.11
C MET A 94 -13.87 -0.51 11.89
N SER A 95 -14.75 -1.22 11.18
CA SER A 95 -14.40 -1.89 9.92
C SER A 95 -13.89 -0.90 8.87
N PHE A 96 -14.58 0.23 8.69
CA PHE A 96 -14.12 1.30 7.81
C PHE A 96 -12.75 1.84 8.22
N VAL A 97 -12.60 2.23 9.50
CA VAL A 97 -11.34 2.76 10.04
C VAL A 97 -10.17 1.80 9.82
N GLN A 98 -10.36 0.50 10.07
CA GLN A 98 -9.30 -0.50 9.87
C GLN A 98 -8.93 -0.67 8.39
N LYS A 99 -9.91 -0.67 7.50
CA LYS A 99 -9.66 -0.72 6.05
C LYS A 99 -8.88 0.52 5.56
N VAL A 100 -9.21 1.71 6.06
CA VAL A 100 -8.47 2.94 5.73
C VAL A 100 -7.05 2.90 6.30
N ARG A 101 -6.88 2.43 7.54
CA ARG A 101 -5.56 2.23 8.15
C ARG A 101 -4.65 1.29 7.36
N TYR A 102 -5.21 0.30 6.69
CA TYR A 102 -4.45 -0.56 5.81
C TYR A 102 -3.74 0.22 4.69
N LEU A 103 -4.29 1.36 4.27
CA LEU A 103 -3.73 2.25 3.25
C LEU A 103 -2.81 3.34 3.85
N SER A 104 -2.45 3.25 5.13
CA SER A 104 -1.66 4.27 5.86
C SER A 104 -0.36 4.65 5.15
N ARG A 105 0.29 3.68 4.50
CA ARG A 105 1.54 3.90 3.75
C ARG A 105 1.44 5.01 2.69
N SER A 106 0.25 5.20 2.10
CA SER A 106 0.00 6.19 1.04
C SER A 106 -0.85 7.37 1.52
N PHE A 107 -1.22 7.40 2.81
CA PHE A 107 -2.18 8.35 3.33
C PHE A 107 -1.49 9.37 4.25
N GLN A 108 -1.26 10.57 3.73
CA GLN A 108 -0.66 11.66 4.50
C GLN A 108 -1.60 12.12 5.62
N MET A 109 -1.07 12.37 6.83
CA MET A 109 -1.79 12.89 8.00
C MET A 109 -2.99 12.02 8.43
N LEU A 110 -2.96 10.72 8.16
CA LEU A 110 -4.07 9.78 8.39
C LEU A 110 -4.70 9.90 9.78
N VAL A 111 -3.88 10.09 10.81
CA VAL A 111 -4.34 10.16 12.21
C VAL A 111 -5.31 11.31 12.41
N GLU A 112 -5.03 12.49 11.85
CA GLU A 112 -5.89 13.67 11.98
C GLU A 112 -7.26 13.44 11.34
N TYR A 113 -7.28 12.85 10.13
CA TYR A 113 -8.53 12.54 9.43
C TYR A 113 -9.36 11.47 10.14
N LEU A 114 -8.71 10.46 10.73
CA LEU A 114 -9.41 9.37 11.39
C LEU A 114 -9.84 9.69 12.85
N GLN A 115 -9.26 10.69 13.48
CA GLN A 115 -9.48 10.97 14.89
C GLN A 115 -10.96 11.20 15.25
N PRO A 116 -11.76 12.02 14.52
CA PRO A 116 -13.18 12.19 14.83
C PRO A 116 -13.95 10.88 14.78
N LEU A 117 -13.64 10.04 13.78
CA LEU A 117 -14.26 8.73 13.60
C LEU A 117 -13.85 7.73 14.70
N GLN A 118 -12.60 7.77 15.14
CA GLN A 118 -12.15 6.94 16.27
C GLN A 118 -12.81 7.35 17.58
N ARG A 119 -12.94 8.65 17.84
CA ARG A 119 -13.67 9.15 19.02
C ARG A 119 -15.13 8.71 18.99
N ALA A 120 -15.78 8.75 17.83
CA ALA A 120 -17.15 8.28 17.67
C ALA A 120 -17.29 6.77 17.94
N SER A 121 -16.28 5.96 17.57
CA SER A 121 -16.29 4.52 17.82
C SER A 121 -16.19 4.12 19.29
N MET A 122 -15.79 5.06 20.18
CA MET A 122 -15.67 4.85 21.63
C MET A 122 -16.93 5.27 22.40
N ARG A 123 -17.92 5.85 21.73
CA ARG A 123 -19.16 6.29 22.37
C ARG A 123 -20.15 5.15 22.54
N ASP A 124 -20.77 5.10 23.69
CA ASP A 124 -21.89 4.20 24.00
C ASP A 124 -23.02 5.02 24.65
N PRO A 125 -24.19 5.15 24.02
CA PRO A 125 -24.58 4.57 22.73
C PRO A 125 -23.85 5.19 21.52
N PHE A 126 -23.79 4.44 20.42
CA PHE A 126 -23.26 4.93 19.15
C PHE A 126 -24.10 6.08 18.61
N VAL A 127 -23.44 7.20 18.33
CA VAL A 127 -24.06 8.41 17.79
C VAL A 127 -23.34 8.81 16.51
N TRP A 128 -24.10 8.97 15.44
CA TRP A 128 -23.63 9.45 14.15
C TRP A 128 -24.27 10.80 13.86
N GLY A 129 -23.49 11.85 13.85
CA GLY A 129 -23.94 13.23 13.61
C GLY A 129 -23.21 13.86 12.42
N LYS A 130 -23.39 15.17 12.32
CA LYS A 130 -22.78 15.93 11.21
C LYS A 130 -21.25 15.90 11.26
N LEU A 131 -20.64 15.97 12.43
CA LEU A 131 -19.18 15.92 12.59
C LEU A 131 -18.59 14.61 12.06
N GLU A 132 -19.23 13.49 12.38
CA GLU A 132 -18.80 12.17 11.94
C GLU A 132 -19.02 12.00 10.42
N GLN A 133 -20.14 12.52 9.91
CA GLN A 133 -20.42 12.50 8.48
C GLN A 133 -19.40 13.33 7.68
N ASP A 134 -19.12 14.56 8.14
CA ASP A 134 -18.15 15.44 7.48
C ASP A 134 -16.76 14.80 7.47
N ALA A 135 -16.31 14.21 8.59
CA ALA A 135 -15.05 13.51 8.69
C ALA A 135 -15.00 12.25 7.78
N PHE A 136 -16.10 11.50 7.68
CA PHE A 136 -16.21 10.34 6.81
C PHE A 136 -16.07 10.72 5.33
N GLU A 137 -16.76 11.78 4.90
CA GLU A 137 -16.66 12.28 3.52
C GLU A 137 -15.28 12.88 3.22
N GLU A 138 -14.66 13.53 4.19
CA GLU A 138 -13.30 14.06 4.05
C GLU A 138 -12.29 12.94 3.85
N VAL A 139 -12.38 11.85 4.62
CA VAL A 139 -11.54 10.66 4.44
C VAL A 139 -11.75 10.06 3.04
N LYS A 140 -13.01 9.93 2.58
CA LYS A 140 -13.32 9.45 1.22
C LYS A 140 -12.74 10.37 0.14
N GLY A 141 -12.84 11.69 0.32
CA GLY A 141 -12.22 12.66 -0.57
C GLY A 141 -10.70 12.49 -0.69
N LYS A 142 -10.02 12.24 0.44
CA LYS A 142 -8.58 11.96 0.45
C LYS A 142 -8.23 10.61 -0.21
N LEU A 143 -9.04 9.57 0.01
CA LEU A 143 -8.85 8.26 -0.62
C LEU A 143 -8.86 8.34 -2.15
N SER A 144 -9.64 9.23 -2.74
CA SER A 144 -9.70 9.43 -4.20
C SER A 144 -8.44 10.09 -4.78
N THR A 145 -7.59 10.69 -3.94
CA THR A 145 -6.40 11.46 -4.36
C THR A 145 -5.10 10.93 -3.77
N LEU A 146 -5.09 9.64 -3.35
CA LEU A 146 -3.87 9.05 -2.79
C LEU A 146 -2.71 9.06 -3.78
N PRO A 147 -1.51 9.46 -3.34
CA PRO A 147 -0.35 9.54 -4.21
C PRO A 147 0.20 8.16 -4.56
N ILE A 148 0.84 8.07 -5.72
CA ILE A 148 1.73 6.97 -6.04
C ILE A 148 3.05 7.21 -5.30
N LEU A 149 3.48 6.24 -4.51
CA LEU A 149 4.78 6.29 -3.84
C LEU A 149 5.88 5.93 -4.84
N MET A 150 6.83 6.82 -5.01
CA MET A 150 7.92 6.61 -5.96
C MET A 150 8.89 5.52 -5.48
N PRO A 151 9.46 4.71 -6.40
CA PRO A 151 10.55 3.82 -6.03
C PRO A 151 11.78 4.65 -5.63
N PRO A 152 12.50 4.25 -4.55
CA PRO A 152 13.68 4.98 -4.11
C PRO A 152 14.82 4.90 -5.14
N CYS A 153 15.51 6.00 -5.35
CA CYS A 153 16.76 6.06 -6.09
C CYS A 153 17.92 6.06 -5.08
N TRP A 154 18.66 4.96 -5.01
CA TRP A 154 19.70 4.78 -3.98
C TRP A 154 20.92 5.69 -4.15
N ASP A 155 21.11 6.23 -5.35
CA ASP A 155 22.21 7.15 -5.67
C ASP A 155 21.88 8.62 -5.37
N GLN A 156 20.69 8.88 -4.77
CA GLN A 156 20.24 10.22 -4.43
C GLN A 156 20.01 10.37 -2.92
N PRO A 157 20.15 11.58 -2.38
CA PRO A 157 19.87 11.84 -0.98
C PRO A 157 18.38 11.64 -0.66
N PHE A 158 18.14 11.11 0.53
CA PHE A 158 16.82 11.02 1.13
C PHE A 158 16.59 12.22 2.04
N TYR A 159 15.37 12.72 2.05
CA TYR A 159 14.94 13.77 2.95
C TYR A 159 13.77 13.25 3.79
N ILE A 160 13.72 13.72 5.03
CA ILE A 160 12.59 13.45 5.93
C ILE A 160 11.93 14.79 6.22
N SER A 161 10.64 14.88 5.88
CA SER A 161 9.79 16.00 6.32
C SER A 161 8.97 15.55 7.52
N LEU A 162 8.99 16.35 8.57
CA LEU A 162 8.28 16.09 9.82
C LEU A 162 7.18 17.13 10.00
N SER A 163 6.03 16.67 10.46
CA SER A 163 4.93 17.52 10.90
C SER A 163 4.56 17.11 12.32
N VAL A 164 4.44 18.09 13.21
CA VAL A 164 4.03 17.88 14.61
C VAL A 164 2.72 18.61 14.83
N GLY A 165 1.69 17.87 15.21
CA GLY A 165 0.38 18.38 15.60
C GLY A 165 0.08 18.06 17.07
N MET A 166 -1.02 18.56 17.57
CA MET A 166 -1.47 18.26 18.94
C MET A 166 -1.83 16.78 19.13
N GLU A 167 -2.17 16.08 18.06
CA GLU A 167 -2.69 14.71 18.07
C GLU A 167 -1.63 13.67 17.69
N GLY A 168 -0.45 14.11 17.23
CA GLY A 168 0.61 13.20 16.84
C GLY A 168 1.72 13.82 16.03
N VAL A 169 2.64 12.97 15.61
CA VAL A 169 3.76 13.30 14.72
C VAL A 169 3.57 12.55 13.42
N GLY A 170 3.64 13.27 12.30
CA GLY A 170 3.69 12.70 10.96
C GLY A 170 5.10 12.83 10.37
N ALA A 171 5.53 11.83 9.63
CA ALA A 171 6.79 11.86 8.90
C ALA A 171 6.56 11.38 7.47
N VAL A 172 7.28 11.97 6.52
CA VAL A 172 7.32 11.48 5.15
C VAL A 172 8.76 11.41 4.67
N LEU A 173 9.12 10.25 4.11
CA LEU A 173 10.38 10.06 3.40
C LEU A 173 10.19 10.50 1.95
N ILE A 174 11.02 11.42 1.49
CA ILE A 174 10.90 12.04 0.17
C ILE A 174 12.24 12.05 -0.55
N GLN A 175 12.17 12.05 -1.88
CA GLN A 175 13.31 12.33 -2.75
C GLN A 175 12.93 13.33 -3.83
N LYS A 176 13.93 14.02 -4.39
CA LYS A 176 13.72 14.91 -5.51
C LYS A 176 13.59 14.10 -6.80
N ASP A 177 12.52 14.31 -7.55
CA ASP A 177 12.42 13.77 -8.91
C ASP A 177 13.40 14.51 -9.81
N THR A 178 14.32 13.77 -10.42
CA THR A 178 15.34 14.34 -11.33
C THR A 178 14.76 14.89 -12.62
N LYS A 179 13.57 14.39 -13.04
CA LYS A 179 12.93 14.80 -14.29
C LYS A 179 12.03 16.02 -14.12
N GLN A 180 11.38 16.13 -12.97
CA GLN A 180 10.32 17.12 -12.75
C GLN A 180 10.65 18.17 -11.68
N SER A 181 11.80 18.05 -11.02
CA SER A 181 12.33 19.00 -10.02
C SER A 181 11.44 19.23 -8.78
N TYR A 182 10.46 18.35 -8.52
CA TYR A 182 9.66 18.39 -7.29
C TYR A 182 10.00 17.23 -6.36
N MET A 183 9.56 17.36 -5.10
CA MET A 183 9.76 16.33 -4.07
C MET A 183 8.66 15.28 -4.17
N CYS A 184 9.07 14.02 -4.28
CA CYS A 184 8.16 12.89 -4.40
C CYS A 184 8.16 12.05 -3.12
N PRO A 185 7.01 11.63 -2.62
CA PRO A 185 6.94 10.74 -1.48
C PRO A 185 7.39 9.32 -1.86
N ILE A 186 8.18 8.73 -0.96
CA ILE A 186 8.59 7.33 -1.02
C ILE A 186 7.84 6.53 0.02
N TYR A 187 7.59 7.15 1.19
CA TYR A 187 6.93 6.50 2.31
C TYR A 187 6.35 7.54 3.27
N TYR A 188 5.12 7.33 3.79
CA TYR A 188 4.49 8.09 4.87
C TYR A 188 4.53 7.35 6.19
#